data_2e71879e87322fd3865894bce334c864
#
_entry.id   2e71879e87322fd3865894bce334c864
#
_cell.length_a   1.000
_cell.length_b   1.000
_cell.length_c   1.000
_cell.angle_alpha   90.00
_cell.angle_beta   90.00
_cell.angle_gamma   90.00
#
_symmetry.space_group_name_H-M   'P 1'
#
loop_
_entity.id
_entity.type
_entity.pdbx_description
1 polymer ?
#
loop_
_entity_poly.entity_id
_entity_poly.type
_entity_poly.pdbx_seq_one_letter_code
_entity_poly.pdbx_strand_id
1 'polypeptide(L)'
;MVSTMRFFFIVSLLYICAMFTQLCNKIFNQSIVAYHEHNDVHQAISNPYEKSSIEHLLFLKNWIDTVQWHLEDIIRDPNIDPVEALGIKRWIDRSNQERTDVVEYIDSYFLEKYSNTVPAADATINTESPAWAIDRLSILALKIYHMQEEATRADATPEHRAACQRKLDILLEQQKDLGTAIEALLADIAAGRKFMKVYKQMKMYNDPSLNPVLYKNEK
;
A
#
# COMPACT_ATOMS: atom_id res chain seq x y z
N MET A 1 0.14 -36.45 22.69
CA MET A 1 0.37 -36.38 21.23
C MET A 1 -0.39 -35.24 20.52
N VAL A 2 -1.67 -34.95 20.87
CA VAL A 2 -2.48 -33.90 20.22
C VAL A 2 -1.94 -32.47 20.50
N SER A 3 -1.35 -32.21 21.68
CA SER A 3 -0.85 -30.90 22.08
C SER A 3 0.41 -30.46 21.30
N THR A 4 1.32 -31.39 21.02
CA THR A 4 2.59 -31.13 20.31
C THR A 4 2.36 -30.85 18.82
N MET A 5 1.36 -31.52 18.23
CA MET A 5 1.02 -31.34 16.82
C MET A 5 0.32 -29.97 16.57
N ARG A 6 -0.51 -29.48 17.52
CA ARG A 6 -1.08 -28.14 17.47
C ARG A 6 -0.02 -27.03 17.60
N PHE A 7 0.99 -27.24 18.45
CA PHE A 7 2.09 -26.28 18.63
C PHE A 7 2.98 -26.15 17.38
N PHE A 8 3.28 -27.28 16.71
CA PHE A 8 4.03 -27.29 15.44
C PHE A 8 3.23 -26.62 14.30
N PHE A 9 1.91 -26.79 14.23
CA PHE A 9 1.09 -26.15 13.23
C PHE A 9 0.98 -24.63 13.43
N ILE A 10 0.88 -24.18 14.69
CA ILE A 10 0.85 -22.75 15.04
C ILE A 10 2.20 -22.09 14.77
N VAL A 11 3.30 -22.73 15.11
CA VAL A 11 4.67 -22.22 14.86
C VAL A 11 4.95 -22.18 13.36
N SER A 12 4.53 -23.18 12.58
CA SER A 12 4.65 -23.20 11.11
C SER A 12 3.79 -22.13 10.47
N LEU A 13 2.57 -21.89 10.95
CA LEU A 13 1.68 -20.85 10.45
C LEU A 13 2.21 -19.43 10.76
N LEU A 14 2.74 -19.21 11.96
CA LEU A 14 3.40 -17.95 12.35
C LEU A 14 4.66 -17.69 11.52
N TYR A 15 5.42 -18.76 11.19
CA TYR A 15 6.63 -18.61 10.35
C TYR A 15 6.28 -18.28 8.89
N ILE A 16 5.18 -18.84 8.36
CA ILE A 16 4.70 -18.54 7.01
C ILE A 16 4.10 -17.11 6.94
N CYS A 17 3.42 -16.66 8.00
CA CYS A 17 2.91 -15.29 8.09
C CYS A 17 4.05 -14.27 8.22
N ALA A 18 5.06 -14.50 9.09
CA ALA A 18 6.20 -13.58 9.24
C ALA A 18 6.99 -13.32 7.93
N MET A 19 6.77 -14.11 6.89
CA MET A 19 7.37 -13.92 5.57
C MET A 19 6.57 -12.98 4.65
N PHE A 20 5.27 -12.74 4.87
CA PHE A 20 4.47 -12.00 3.91
C PHE A 20 4.76 -10.49 3.92
N THR A 21 4.82 -9.87 5.08
CA THR A 21 5.18 -8.44 5.19
C THR A 21 6.64 -8.17 4.84
N GLN A 22 7.54 -9.13 5.07
CA GLN A 22 8.91 -9.07 4.57
C GLN A 22 8.95 -9.11 3.04
N LEU A 23 8.13 -9.97 2.41
CA LEU A 23 7.95 -10.00 0.96
C LEU A 23 7.42 -8.66 0.45
N CYS A 24 6.38 -8.10 1.08
CA CYS A 24 5.84 -6.79 0.73
C CYS A 24 6.92 -5.70 0.76
N ASN A 25 7.65 -5.58 1.87
CA ASN A 25 8.70 -4.57 2.02
C ASN A 25 9.83 -4.74 1.00
N LYS A 26 10.22 -5.98 0.69
CA LYS A 26 11.21 -6.26 -0.36
C LYS A 26 10.74 -5.77 -1.72
N ILE A 27 9.49 -6.09 -2.10
CA ILE A 27 8.92 -5.71 -3.40
C ILE A 27 8.71 -4.20 -3.49
N PHE A 28 8.22 -3.56 -2.43
CA PHE A 28 8.05 -2.11 -2.39
C PHE A 28 9.40 -1.39 -2.56
N ASN A 29 10.45 -1.82 -1.85
CA ASN A 29 11.77 -1.25 -2.03
C ASN A 29 12.30 -1.46 -3.46
N GLN A 30 12.07 -2.61 -4.08
CA GLN A 30 12.43 -2.85 -5.49
C GLN A 30 11.70 -1.90 -6.43
N SER A 31 10.40 -1.68 -6.23
CA SER A 31 9.59 -0.76 -7.03
C SER A 31 10.06 0.68 -6.89
N ILE A 32 10.32 1.12 -5.66
CA ILE A 32 10.84 2.47 -5.37
C ILE A 32 12.19 2.69 -6.04
N VAL A 33 13.13 1.76 -5.88
CA VAL A 33 14.46 1.86 -6.50
C VAL A 33 14.35 1.90 -8.01
N ALA A 34 13.56 1.01 -8.63
CA ALA A 34 13.36 0.97 -10.08
C ALA A 34 12.74 2.27 -10.62
N TYR A 35 11.84 2.91 -9.88
CA TYR A 35 11.30 4.21 -10.25
C TYR A 35 12.40 5.29 -10.24
N HIS A 36 13.22 5.34 -9.19
CA HIS A 36 14.22 6.39 -9.01
C HIS A 36 15.47 6.23 -9.90
N GLU A 37 15.57 5.14 -10.68
CA GLU A 37 16.60 5.05 -11.73
C GLU A 37 16.44 6.13 -12.81
N HIS A 38 15.21 6.54 -13.11
CA HIS A 38 14.91 7.60 -14.09
C HIS A 38 14.25 8.81 -13.47
N ASN A 39 13.53 8.62 -12.36
CA ASN A 39 12.84 9.66 -11.60
C ASN A 39 11.91 10.54 -12.46
N ASP A 40 11.14 9.91 -13.33
CA ASP A 40 10.21 10.56 -14.26
C ASP A 40 8.81 9.98 -14.11
N VAL A 41 7.82 10.84 -13.84
CA VAL A 41 6.41 10.42 -13.70
C VAL A 41 5.83 9.81 -14.99
N HIS A 42 6.42 10.10 -16.14
CA HIS A 42 6.00 9.55 -17.45
C HIS A 42 6.68 8.24 -17.82
N GLN A 43 7.65 7.76 -17.04
CA GLN A 43 8.33 6.53 -17.36
C GLN A 43 7.39 5.31 -17.33
N ALA A 44 7.57 4.39 -18.27
CA ALA A 44 6.80 3.16 -18.31
C ALA A 44 7.22 2.23 -17.18
N ILE A 45 6.24 1.60 -16.52
CA ILE A 45 6.51 0.56 -15.53
C ILE A 45 7.14 -0.67 -16.18
N SER A 46 8.25 -1.15 -15.61
CA SER A 46 8.86 -2.44 -15.93
C SER A 46 8.70 -3.37 -14.72
N ASN A 47 7.55 -4.06 -14.64
CA ASN A 47 7.25 -4.97 -13.54
C ASN A 47 7.88 -6.34 -13.81
N PRO A 48 8.82 -6.81 -12.97
CA PRO A 48 9.56 -8.05 -13.22
C PRO A 48 8.77 -9.33 -12.89
N TYR A 49 7.57 -9.19 -12.32
CA TYR A 49 6.77 -10.30 -11.80
C TYR A 49 5.67 -10.74 -12.77
N GLU A 50 5.33 -12.01 -12.74
CA GLU A 50 4.23 -12.59 -13.52
C GLU A 50 2.90 -11.92 -13.17
N LYS A 51 2.09 -11.55 -14.18
CA LYS A 51 0.84 -10.78 -14.03
C LYS A 51 -0.19 -11.43 -13.10
N SER A 52 -0.17 -12.75 -12.96
CA SER A 52 -1.07 -13.53 -12.09
C SER A 52 -0.61 -13.62 -10.64
N SER A 53 0.59 -13.12 -10.32
CA SER A 53 1.18 -13.24 -8.99
C SER A 53 0.81 -12.09 -8.06
N ILE A 54 0.80 -12.36 -6.77
CA ILE A 54 0.64 -11.31 -5.75
C ILE A 54 1.81 -10.32 -5.77
N GLU A 55 3.00 -10.78 -6.12
CA GLU A 55 4.20 -9.96 -6.26
C GLU A 55 4.01 -8.89 -7.33
N HIS A 56 3.35 -9.24 -8.45
CA HIS A 56 3.02 -8.27 -9.49
C HIS A 56 2.10 -7.16 -8.97
N LEU A 57 1.06 -7.53 -8.24
CA LEU A 57 0.12 -6.57 -7.65
C LEU A 57 0.79 -5.65 -6.63
N LEU A 58 1.67 -6.21 -5.78
CA LEU A 58 2.43 -5.43 -4.80
C LEU A 58 3.38 -4.43 -5.47
N PHE A 59 4.11 -4.86 -6.50
CA PHE A 59 5.00 -4.00 -7.26
C PHE A 59 4.23 -2.88 -7.97
N LEU A 60 3.14 -3.23 -8.68
CA LEU A 60 2.26 -2.28 -9.37
C LEU A 60 1.67 -1.26 -8.39
N LYS A 61 1.18 -1.74 -7.21
CA LYS A 61 0.61 -0.88 -6.17
C LYS A 61 1.60 0.18 -5.71
N ASN A 62 2.81 -0.24 -5.39
CA ASN A 62 3.85 0.68 -4.90
C ASN A 62 4.36 1.61 -6.01
N TRP A 63 4.42 1.14 -7.26
CA TRP A 63 4.75 1.99 -8.41
C TRP A 63 3.74 3.13 -8.58
N ILE A 64 2.43 2.84 -8.51
CA ILE A 64 1.38 3.86 -8.58
C ILE A 64 1.52 4.85 -7.43
N ASP A 65 1.80 4.39 -6.20
CA ASP A 65 2.03 5.27 -5.06
C ASP A 65 3.23 6.19 -5.27
N THR A 66 4.32 5.67 -5.84
CA THR A 66 5.54 6.44 -6.10
C THR A 66 5.31 7.50 -7.17
N VAL A 67 4.67 7.16 -8.29
CA VAL A 67 4.28 8.13 -9.32
C VAL A 67 3.37 9.21 -8.72
N GLN A 68 2.37 8.81 -7.95
CA GLN A 68 1.45 9.77 -7.33
C GLN A 68 2.14 10.67 -6.32
N TRP A 69 3.11 10.18 -5.55
CA TRP A 69 3.93 10.99 -4.64
C TRP A 69 4.59 12.14 -5.40
N HIS A 70 5.25 11.86 -6.52
CA HIS A 70 5.92 12.88 -7.30
C HIS A 70 4.95 13.82 -8.03
N LEU A 71 3.79 13.35 -8.48
CA LEU A 71 2.72 14.23 -9.00
C LEU A 71 2.22 15.20 -7.93
N GLU A 72 2.11 14.73 -6.68
CA GLU A 72 1.77 15.56 -5.54
C GLU A 72 2.86 16.59 -5.19
N ASP A 73 4.12 16.30 -5.46
CA ASP A 73 5.21 17.26 -5.33
C ASP A 73 5.15 18.31 -6.44
N ILE A 74 4.97 17.90 -7.69
CA ILE A 74 4.88 18.81 -8.84
C ILE A 74 3.75 19.82 -8.67
N ILE A 75 2.54 19.38 -8.28
CA ILE A 75 1.37 20.27 -8.14
C ILE A 75 1.53 21.30 -7.01
N ARG A 76 2.48 21.09 -6.09
CA ARG A 76 2.79 22.03 -4.99
C ARG A 76 3.77 23.14 -5.37
N ASP A 77 4.32 23.14 -6.60
CA ASP A 77 5.13 24.25 -7.08
C ASP A 77 4.25 25.52 -7.14
N PRO A 78 4.57 26.58 -6.38
CA PRO A 78 3.78 27.81 -6.37
C PRO A 78 3.80 28.56 -7.71
N ASN A 79 4.71 28.22 -8.62
CA ASN A 79 4.87 28.84 -9.94
C ASN A 79 4.36 27.96 -11.08
N ILE A 80 3.71 26.81 -10.78
CA ILE A 80 3.16 25.92 -11.81
C ILE A 80 2.13 26.64 -12.68
N ASP A 81 2.17 26.38 -13.98
CA ASP A 81 1.11 26.87 -14.89
C ASP A 81 -0.26 26.30 -14.50
N PRO A 82 -1.33 27.14 -14.42
CA PRO A 82 -2.66 26.68 -14.01
C PRO A 82 -3.26 25.57 -14.90
N VAL A 83 -2.96 25.55 -16.20
CA VAL A 83 -3.46 24.51 -17.13
C VAL A 83 -2.73 23.21 -16.87
N GLU A 84 -1.40 23.26 -16.66
CA GLU A 84 -0.59 22.12 -16.27
C GLU A 84 -1.05 21.58 -14.92
N ALA A 85 -1.24 22.44 -13.91
CA ALA A 85 -1.73 22.05 -12.58
C ALA A 85 -3.08 21.31 -12.65
N LEU A 86 -4.01 21.76 -13.51
CA LEU A 86 -5.28 21.07 -13.72
C LEU A 86 -5.07 19.68 -14.37
N GLY A 87 -4.12 19.58 -15.31
CA GLY A 87 -3.72 18.31 -15.92
C GLY A 87 -3.19 17.32 -14.89
N ILE A 88 -2.25 17.77 -14.05
CA ILE A 88 -1.68 16.98 -12.93
C ILE A 88 -2.78 16.57 -11.95
N LYS A 89 -3.68 17.48 -11.54
CA LYS A 89 -4.78 17.15 -10.64
C LYS A 89 -5.67 16.03 -11.18
N ARG A 90 -6.02 16.11 -12.47
CA ARG A 90 -6.81 15.06 -13.13
C ARG A 90 -6.04 13.72 -13.21
N TRP A 91 -4.73 13.77 -13.36
CA TRP A 91 -3.89 12.57 -13.31
C TRP A 91 -3.87 11.96 -11.92
N ILE A 92 -3.67 12.76 -10.87
CA ILE A 92 -3.77 12.32 -9.47
C ILE A 92 -5.13 11.64 -9.20
N ASP A 93 -6.23 12.20 -9.69
CA ASP A 93 -7.57 11.61 -9.52
C ASP A 93 -7.70 10.24 -10.21
N ARG A 94 -7.15 10.08 -11.42
CA ARG A 94 -7.10 8.78 -12.10
C ARG A 94 -6.20 7.80 -11.36
N SER A 95 -5.01 8.23 -10.93
CA SER A 95 -4.07 7.42 -10.16
C SER A 95 -4.69 6.91 -8.85
N ASN A 96 -5.46 7.74 -8.16
CA ASN A 96 -6.23 7.33 -6.98
C ASN A 96 -7.28 6.25 -7.29
N GLN A 97 -7.86 6.25 -8.49
CA GLN A 97 -8.77 5.18 -8.91
C GLN A 97 -8.00 3.89 -9.17
N GLU A 98 -6.94 3.95 -9.98
CA GLU A 98 -6.08 2.81 -10.30
C GLU A 98 -5.49 2.16 -9.04
N ARG A 99 -5.03 2.99 -8.09
CA ARG A 99 -4.57 2.54 -6.78
C ARG A 99 -5.64 1.75 -6.03
N THR A 100 -6.87 2.25 -6.01
CA THR A 100 -8.00 1.57 -5.35
C THR A 100 -8.33 0.24 -6.04
N ASP A 101 -8.30 0.20 -7.37
CA ASP A 101 -8.56 -1.01 -8.13
C ASP A 101 -7.51 -2.10 -7.82
N VAL A 102 -6.24 -1.72 -7.69
CA VAL A 102 -5.17 -2.67 -7.29
C VAL A 102 -5.36 -3.16 -5.86
N VAL A 103 -5.79 -2.31 -4.91
CA VAL A 103 -6.15 -2.75 -3.56
C VAL A 103 -7.28 -3.77 -3.59
N GLU A 104 -8.32 -3.57 -4.41
CA GLU A 104 -9.41 -4.53 -4.58
C GLU A 104 -8.93 -5.85 -5.21
N TYR A 105 -7.94 -5.84 -6.10
CA TYR A 105 -7.33 -7.07 -6.63
C TYR A 105 -6.51 -7.82 -5.55
N ILE A 106 -5.79 -7.10 -4.70
CA ILE A 106 -5.09 -7.72 -3.56
C ILE A 106 -6.10 -8.31 -2.57
N ASP A 107 -7.23 -7.66 -2.33
CA ASP A 107 -8.32 -8.22 -1.53
C ASP A 107 -8.90 -9.50 -2.16
N SER A 108 -9.05 -9.52 -3.48
CA SER A 108 -9.52 -10.71 -4.21
C SER A 108 -8.57 -11.89 -4.04
N TYR A 109 -7.25 -11.64 -4.06
CA TYR A 109 -6.24 -12.66 -3.76
C TYR A 109 -6.43 -13.26 -2.35
N PHE A 110 -6.68 -12.43 -1.33
CA PHE A 110 -6.90 -12.95 0.02
C PHE A 110 -8.24 -13.65 0.19
N LEU A 111 -9.30 -13.19 -0.49
CA LEU A 111 -10.58 -13.89 -0.52
C LEU A 111 -10.44 -15.29 -1.10
N GLU A 112 -9.70 -15.45 -2.19
CA GLU A 112 -9.42 -16.76 -2.79
C GLU A 112 -8.56 -17.62 -1.86
N LYS A 113 -7.46 -17.05 -1.33
CA LYS A 113 -6.54 -17.74 -0.42
C LYS A 113 -7.22 -18.31 0.82
N TYR A 114 -8.19 -17.60 1.37
CA TYR A 114 -8.93 -18.01 2.58
C TYR A 114 -10.34 -18.53 2.31
N SER A 115 -10.67 -18.82 1.05
CA SER A 115 -12.02 -19.27 0.63
C SER A 115 -12.52 -20.53 1.37
N ASN A 116 -11.61 -21.41 1.78
CA ASN A 116 -11.93 -22.63 2.53
C ASN A 116 -11.90 -22.47 4.05
N THR A 117 -11.60 -21.27 4.57
CA THR A 117 -11.59 -21.03 6.01
C THR A 117 -13.01 -20.82 6.52
N VAL A 118 -13.44 -21.67 7.44
CA VAL A 118 -14.74 -21.54 8.10
C VAL A 118 -14.58 -20.66 9.34
N PRO A 119 -15.24 -19.48 9.40
CA PRO A 119 -15.16 -18.63 10.58
C PRO A 119 -15.75 -19.33 11.80
N ALA A 120 -15.12 -19.13 12.96
CA ALA A 120 -15.64 -19.57 14.25
C ALA A 120 -16.95 -18.84 14.61
N ALA A 121 -17.76 -19.43 15.49
CA ALA A 121 -19.04 -18.83 15.88
C ALA A 121 -18.89 -17.46 16.56
N ASP A 122 -17.75 -17.21 17.18
CA ASP A 122 -17.35 -15.97 17.85
C ASP A 122 -16.36 -15.12 17.02
N ALA A 123 -16.21 -15.42 15.74
CA ALA A 123 -15.34 -14.64 14.85
C ALA A 123 -15.74 -13.17 14.82
N THR A 124 -14.75 -12.29 14.75
CA THR A 124 -14.96 -10.84 14.73
C THR A 124 -14.59 -10.23 13.37
N ILE A 125 -15.13 -9.04 13.11
CA ILE A 125 -14.78 -8.22 11.95
C ILE A 125 -13.58 -7.33 12.32
N ASN A 126 -12.68 -7.09 11.38
CA ASN A 126 -11.63 -6.09 11.51
C ASN A 126 -12.06 -4.75 10.89
N THR A 127 -11.42 -3.65 11.27
CA THR A 127 -11.73 -2.30 10.76
C THR A 127 -11.38 -2.15 9.29
N GLU A 128 -10.36 -2.88 8.82
CA GLU A 128 -9.91 -2.86 7.43
C GLU A 128 -9.55 -4.28 6.96
N SER A 129 -9.54 -4.47 5.65
CA SER A 129 -9.07 -5.73 5.05
C SER A 129 -7.54 -5.80 5.06
N PRO A 130 -6.94 -6.99 4.83
CA PRO A 130 -5.51 -7.12 4.65
C PRO A 130 -4.94 -6.21 3.56
N ALA A 131 -5.65 -6.03 2.44
CA ALA A 131 -5.18 -5.20 1.33
C ALA A 131 -5.09 -3.71 1.71
N TRP A 132 -6.04 -3.18 2.50
CA TRP A 132 -5.96 -1.80 2.99
C TRP A 132 -4.82 -1.60 3.99
N ALA A 133 -4.51 -2.59 4.82
CA ALA A 133 -3.34 -2.54 5.70
C ALA A 133 -2.03 -2.58 4.88
N ILE A 134 -1.99 -3.36 3.80
CA ILE A 134 -0.86 -3.42 2.86
C ILE A 134 -0.71 -2.11 2.07
N ASP A 135 -1.81 -1.47 1.67
CA ASP A 135 -1.81 -0.13 1.08
C ASP A 135 -1.08 0.88 1.98
N ARG A 136 -1.38 0.87 3.26
CA ARG A 136 -0.69 1.72 4.24
C ARG A 136 0.79 1.36 4.38
N LEU A 137 1.15 0.07 4.33
CA LEU A 137 2.54 -0.38 4.39
C LEU A 137 3.34 0.08 3.15
N SER A 138 2.72 0.08 1.96
CA SER A 138 3.33 0.57 0.73
C SER A 138 3.68 2.07 0.81
N ILE A 139 2.73 2.89 1.27
CA ILE A 139 2.96 4.32 1.47
C ILE A 139 4.01 4.58 2.56
N LEU A 140 4.04 3.74 3.60
CA LEU A 140 5.03 3.86 4.67
C LEU A 140 6.44 3.54 4.17
N ALA A 141 6.60 2.54 3.28
CA ALA A 141 7.88 2.23 2.64
C ALA A 141 8.42 3.44 1.85
N LEU A 142 7.54 4.11 1.10
CA LEU A 142 7.89 5.33 0.35
C LEU A 142 8.29 6.49 1.27
N LYS A 143 7.56 6.70 2.38
CA LYS A 143 7.94 7.70 3.40
C LYS A 143 9.30 7.43 4.02
N ILE A 144 9.60 6.16 4.29
CA ILE A 144 10.91 5.74 4.84
C ILE A 144 12.02 6.07 3.83
N TYR A 145 11.82 5.73 2.56
CA TYR A 145 12.79 6.00 1.50
C TYR A 145 13.13 7.49 1.45
N HIS A 146 12.15 8.38 1.27
CA HIS A 146 12.40 9.81 1.18
C HIS A 146 12.90 10.44 2.49
N MET A 147 12.47 9.94 3.64
CA MET A 147 13.00 10.40 4.93
C MET A 147 14.45 10.00 5.13
N GLN A 148 14.86 8.84 4.60
CA GLN A 148 16.26 8.41 4.62
C GLN A 148 17.13 9.28 3.72
N GLU A 149 16.65 9.68 2.54
CA GLU A 149 17.32 10.64 1.67
C GLU A 149 17.56 11.96 2.43
N GLU A 150 16.51 12.52 3.07
CA GLU A 150 16.63 13.77 3.84
C GLU A 150 17.57 13.66 5.06
N ALA A 151 17.57 12.51 5.74
CA ALA A 151 18.47 12.27 6.89
C ALA A 151 19.94 12.16 6.47
N THR A 152 20.23 11.82 5.20
CA THR A 152 21.59 11.62 4.68
C THR A 152 22.02 12.70 3.69
N ARG A 153 21.15 13.62 3.30
CA ARG A 153 21.40 14.67 2.30
C ARG A 153 22.60 15.52 2.68
N ALA A 154 23.62 15.55 1.79
CA ALA A 154 24.92 16.14 2.08
C ALA A 154 24.89 17.68 2.21
N ASP A 155 23.99 18.35 1.48
CA ASP A 155 23.80 19.81 1.46
C ASP A 155 22.90 20.34 2.60
N ALA A 156 22.29 19.44 3.38
CA ALA A 156 21.45 19.81 4.52
C ALA A 156 22.29 20.10 5.78
N THR A 157 21.76 20.98 6.66
CA THR A 157 22.42 21.28 7.93
C THR A 157 22.43 20.05 8.87
N PRO A 158 23.40 19.97 9.80
CA PRO A 158 23.43 18.89 10.80
C PRO A 158 22.14 18.79 11.62
N GLU A 159 21.53 19.92 11.97
CA GLU A 159 20.30 20.03 12.74
C GLU A 159 19.12 19.46 11.95
N HIS A 160 19.03 19.77 10.65
CA HIS A 160 18.00 19.19 9.74
C HIS A 160 18.16 17.68 9.65
N ARG A 161 19.36 17.17 9.36
CA ARG A 161 19.62 15.74 9.29
C ARG A 161 19.26 15.01 10.59
N ALA A 162 19.64 15.57 11.74
CA ALA A 162 19.28 15.01 13.04
C ALA A 162 17.76 15.00 13.29
N ALA A 163 17.04 16.04 12.82
CA ALA A 163 15.58 16.06 12.91
C ALA A 163 14.94 15.01 12.00
N CYS A 164 15.44 14.83 10.77
CA CYS A 164 14.99 13.81 9.84
C CYS A 164 15.32 12.39 10.34
N GLN A 165 16.48 12.18 10.95
CA GLN A 165 16.84 10.90 11.56
C GLN A 165 15.84 10.48 12.65
N ARG A 166 15.47 11.40 13.55
CA ARG A 166 14.44 11.09 14.58
C ARG A 166 13.09 10.72 13.98
N LYS A 167 12.69 11.36 12.86
CA LYS A 167 11.46 10.99 12.14
C LYS A 167 11.60 9.64 11.46
N LEU A 168 12.75 9.35 10.88
CA LEU A 168 13.06 8.05 10.26
C LEU A 168 12.96 6.92 11.28
N ASP A 169 13.53 7.10 12.48
CA ASP A 169 13.47 6.11 13.56
C ASP A 169 12.00 5.77 13.93
N ILE A 170 11.15 6.80 14.01
CA ILE A 170 9.70 6.61 14.25
C ILE A 170 9.02 5.88 13.09
N LEU A 171 9.36 6.19 11.84
CA LEU A 171 8.77 5.52 10.66
C LEU A 171 9.18 4.03 10.59
N LEU A 172 10.42 3.72 10.98
CA LEU A 172 10.91 2.33 11.06
C LEU A 172 10.19 1.54 12.17
N GLU A 173 9.92 2.17 13.32
CA GLU A 173 9.10 1.57 14.38
C GLU A 173 7.66 1.32 13.88
N GLN A 174 7.04 2.31 13.23
CA GLN A 174 5.71 2.15 12.61
C GLN A 174 5.67 1.01 11.59
N GLN A 175 6.72 0.83 10.77
CA GLN A 175 6.80 -0.27 9.81
C GLN A 175 6.80 -1.63 10.50
N LYS A 176 7.55 -1.77 11.58
CA LYS A 176 7.59 -2.98 12.40
C LYS A 176 6.23 -3.28 13.02
N ASP A 177 5.59 -2.28 13.62
CA ASP A 177 4.31 -2.41 14.30
C ASP A 177 3.20 -2.76 13.30
N LEU A 178 3.13 -2.03 12.17
CA LEU A 178 2.17 -2.32 11.12
C LEU A 178 2.39 -3.70 10.51
N GLY A 179 3.65 -4.09 10.25
CA GLY A 179 3.98 -5.43 9.78
C GLY A 179 3.50 -6.51 10.74
N THR A 180 3.76 -6.34 12.04
CA THR A 180 3.31 -7.28 13.08
C THR A 180 1.78 -7.38 13.13
N ALA A 181 1.07 -6.24 13.00
CA ALA A 181 -0.39 -6.21 13.00
C ALA A 181 -0.99 -6.90 11.75
N ILE A 182 -0.38 -6.72 10.58
CA ILE A 182 -0.78 -7.40 9.33
C ILE A 182 -0.61 -8.91 9.48
N GLU A 183 0.54 -9.38 9.99
CA GLU A 183 0.78 -10.82 10.20
C GLU A 183 -0.23 -11.43 11.18
N ALA A 184 -0.52 -10.72 12.28
CA ALA A 184 -1.54 -11.14 13.24
C ALA A 184 -2.93 -11.22 12.60
N LEU A 185 -3.31 -10.23 11.77
CA LEU A 185 -4.58 -10.22 11.05
C LEU A 185 -4.68 -11.43 10.09
N LEU A 186 -3.65 -11.70 9.29
CA LEU A 186 -3.61 -12.84 8.38
C LEU A 186 -3.69 -14.17 9.12
N ALA A 187 -2.99 -14.31 10.26
CA ALA A 187 -3.08 -15.49 11.12
C ALA A 187 -4.47 -15.67 11.75
N ASP A 188 -5.12 -14.59 12.14
CA ASP A 188 -6.49 -14.61 12.69
C ASP A 188 -7.52 -15.02 11.64
N ILE A 189 -7.40 -14.52 10.40
CA ILE A 189 -8.26 -14.92 9.27
C ILE A 189 -8.01 -16.39 8.95
N ALA A 190 -6.77 -16.81 8.81
CA ALA A 190 -6.42 -18.21 8.50
C ALA A 190 -6.95 -19.20 9.55
N ALA A 191 -7.01 -18.78 10.82
CA ALA A 191 -7.54 -19.58 11.93
C ALA A 191 -9.06 -19.45 12.13
N GLY A 192 -9.75 -18.67 11.28
CA GLY A 192 -11.19 -18.43 11.41
C GLY A 192 -11.60 -17.54 12.60
N ARG A 193 -10.66 -16.87 13.27
CA ARG A 193 -10.97 -15.94 14.38
C ARG A 193 -11.49 -14.60 13.89
N LYS A 194 -11.20 -14.23 12.63
CA LYS A 194 -11.72 -13.04 11.95
C LYS A 194 -12.35 -13.40 10.63
N PHE A 195 -13.39 -12.65 10.26
CA PHE A 195 -13.99 -12.77 8.92
C PHE A 195 -13.08 -12.12 7.87
N MET A 196 -12.84 -12.83 6.77
CA MET A 196 -12.34 -12.20 5.54
C MET A 196 -13.53 -11.56 4.82
N LYS A 197 -13.76 -10.28 5.11
CA LYS A 197 -14.88 -9.51 4.56
C LYS A 197 -14.36 -8.27 3.85
N VAL A 198 -14.79 -8.08 2.62
CA VAL A 198 -14.33 -7.00 1.74
C VAL A 198 -15.52 -6.21 1.23
N TYR A 199 -15.35 -4.90 1.16
CA TYR A 199 -16.30 -3.99 0.54
C TYR A 199 -15.59 -3.20 -0.56
N LYS A 200 -16.24 -3.06 -1.71
CA LYS A 200 -15.77 -2.16 -2.75
C LYS A 200 -15.94 -0.71 -2.30
N GLN A 201 -14.97 0.14 -2.67
CA GLN A 201 -15.13 1.58 -2.50
C GLN A 201 -16.09 2.11 -3.56
N MET A 202 -17.30 2.46 -3.15
CA MET A 202 -18.30 3.07 -4.04
C MET A 202 -18.02 4.57 -4.16
N LYS A 203 -16.98 4.94 -4.95
CA LYS A 203 -16.60 6.33 -5.18
C LYS A 203 -17.69 7.03 -5.99
N MET A 204 -18.20 8.15 -5.47
CA MET A 204 -19.30 8.90 -6.09
C MET A 204 -18.82 10.13 -6.85
N TYR A 205 -17.73 10.76 -6.45
CA TYR A 205 -17.32 12.07 -6.96
C TYR A 205 -16.76 12.04 -8.39
N ASN A 206 -16.25 10.90 -8.85
CA ASN A 206 -15.76 10.72 -10.23
C ASN A 206 -16.84 10.19 -11.18
N ASP A 207 -18.00 9.80 -10.67
CA ASP A 207 -19.11 9.28 -11.48
C ASP A 207 -19.99 10.45 -11.97
N PRO A 208 -20.11 10.65 -13.30
CA PRO A 208 -20.94 11.72 -13.85
C PRO A 208 -22.40 11.64 -13.42
N SER A 209 -22.92 10.44 -13.18
CA SER A 209 -24.32 10.26 -12.77
C SER A 209 -24.58 10.56 -11.29
N LEU A 210 -23.52 10.52 -10.46
CA LEU A 210 -23.61 10.67 -9.00
C LEU A 210 -23.10 12.03 -8.50
N ASN A 211 -22.26 12.72 -9.29
CA ASN A 211 -21.71 14.01 -8.90
C ASN A 211 -22.56 15.17 -9.47
N PRO A 212 -23.25 15.98 -8.60
CA PRO A 212 -24.10 17.08 -9.03
C PRO A 212 -23.42 18.13 -9.89
N VAL A 213 -22.11 18.34 -9.71
CA VAL A 213 -21.34 19.29 -10.54
C VAL A 213 -21.19 18.78 -11.97
N LEU A 214 -21.10 17.46 -12.15
CA LEU A 214 -20.95 16.85 -13.48
C LEU A 214 -22.30 16.77 -14.19
N TYR A 215 -23.35 16.18 -13.61
CA TYR A 215 -24.63 16.00 -14.29
C TYR A 215 -25.46 17.29 -14.45
N LYS A 216 -25.19 18.36 -13.67
CA LYS A 216 -25.87 19.65 -13.85
C LYS A 216 -25.28 20.49 -14.96
N ASN A 217 -24.05 20.24 -15.40
CA ASN A 217 -23.36 20.96 -16.46
C ASN A 217 -23.63 20.38 -17.87
N GLU A 218 -24.35 19.28 -17.99
CA GLU A 218 -24.75 18.67 -19.26
C GLU A 218 -26.03 19.30 -19.86
N LYS A 219 -26.43 20.53 -19.44
CA LYS A 219 -27.57 21.26 -19.97
C LYS A 219 -27.15 22.39 -20.85
#